data_cb8b2f47c2f1942c305a57a4efbf6550
#
_entry.id   cb8b2f47c2f1942c305a57a4efbf6550
#
_cell.length_a   1.000
_cell.length_b   1.000
_cell.length_c   1.000
_cell.angle_alpha   90.00
_cell.angle_beta   90.00
_cell.angle_gamma   90.00
#
_symmetry.space_group_name_H-M   'P 1'
#
loop_
_entity.id
_entity.type
_entity.pdbx_description
1 polymer ?
#
loop_
_entity_poly.entity_id
_entity_poly.type
_entity_poly.pdbx_seq_one_letter_code
_entity_poly.pdbx_strand_id
1 'polypeptide(L)'
;TLKFSTSEFSLNPSAGGQLGALYDYETGTLKQMSDSVQGMAEAVANLFNDQLAKGYDLNGNAGKPLFNFDLSNPAGMLQVNDLTPEELALSGDPNEPGNGDNLKELIELKNQKTNIPGLGNMSLNEGAAAIISTIGIASKQSKTEMDAAVAVSEQAQNQRDNLSAV
;
A
#
# COMPACT_ATOMS: atom_id res chain seq x y z
N THR A 1 -11.51 -16.85 12.11
CA THR A 1 -11.92 -17.99 12.96
C THR A 1 -11.62 -17.70 14.42
N LEU A 2 -12.61 -17.85 15.28
CA LEU A 2 -12.44 -17.83 16.74
C LEU A 2 -12.17 -19.25 17.22
N LYS A 3 -11.10 -19.43 18.02
CA LYS A 3 -10.77 -20.71 18.66
C LYS A 3 -11.17 -20.67 20.13
N PHE A 4 -12.03 -21.62 20.53
CA PHE A 4 -12.35 -21.85 21.94
C PHE A 4 -11.93 -23.30 22.28
N SER A 5 -10.85 -23.44 23.03
CA SER A 5 -10.34 -24.76 23.41
C SER A 5 -10.09 -25.68 22.20
N THR A 6 -10.95 -26.66 21.95
CA THR A 6 -10.85 -27.61 20.84
C THR A 6 -11.78 -27.29 19.64
N SER A 7 -12.57 -26.22 19.73
CA SER A 7 -13.57 -25.88 18.69
C SER A 7 -13.16 -24.63 17.91
N GLU A 8 -13.21 -24.72 16.60
CA GLU A 8 -13.06 -23.58 15.69
C GLU A 8 -14.43 -23.13 15.18
N PHE A 9 -14.71 -21.84 15.29
CA PHE A 9 -15.92 -21.24 14.74
C PHE A 9 -15.54 -20.27 13.61
N SER A 10 -16.13 -20.49 12.44
CA SER A 10 -16.07 -19.50 11.37
C SER A 10 -16.86 -18.27 11.78
N LEU A 11 -16.24 -17.09 11.71
CA LEU A 11 -16.98 -15.83 11.84
C LEU A 11 -17.95 -15.75 10.65
N ASN A 12 -19.25 -15.70 10.96
CA ASN A 12 -20.26 -15.48 9.92
C ASN A 12 -20.27 -13.98 9.55
N PRO A 13 -20.15 -13.62 8.27
CA PRO A 13 -20.23 -12.22 7.83
C PRO A 13 -21.57 -11.54 8.20
N SER A 14 -22.60 -12.31 8.53
CA SER A 14 -23.87 -11.78 9.03
C SER A 14 -23.91 -11.59 10.56
N ALA A 15 -22.82 -11.82 11.28
CA ALA A 15 -22.73 -11.50 12.69
C ALA A 15 -22.74 -9.97 12.85
N GLY A 16 -23.90 -9.38 13.11
CA GLY A 16 -24.06 -7.94 13.34
C GLY A 16 -23.27 -7.46 14.56
N GLY A 17 -23.16 -6.14 14.74
CA GLY A 17 -22.46 -5.51 15.85
C GLY A 17 -20.95 -5.39 15.63
N GLN A 18 -20.18 -5.29 16.72
CA GLN A 18 -18.72 -5.06 16.68
C GLN A 18 -17.93 -6.13 15.91
N LEU A 19 -18.34 -7.39 15.98
CA LEU A 19 -17.69 -8.49 15.27
C LEU A 19 -17.92 -8.44 13.75
N GLY A 20 -19.12 -8.04 13.31
CA GLY A 20 -19.42 -7.82 11.89
C GLY A 20 -18.62 -6.65 11.33
N ALA A 21 -18.58 -5.52 12.02
CA ALA A 21 -17.81 -4.35 11.62
C ALA A 21 -16.31 -4.62 11.55
N LEU A 22 -15.74 -5.38 12.50
CA LEU A 22 -14.34 -5.81 12.46
C LEU A 22 -14.04 -6.73 11.27
N TYR A 23 -14.95 -7.64 10.95
CA TYR A 23 -14.82 -8.54 9.81
C TYR A 23 -14.86 -7.76 8.48
N ASP A 24 -15.81 -6.83 8.33
CA ASP A 24 -15.95 -6.01 7.14
C ASP A 24 -14.75 -5.07 6.97
N TYR A 25 -14.21 -4.54 8.07
CA TYR A 25 -13.00 -3.72 8.05
C TYR A 25 -11.77 -4.54 7.63
N GLU A 26 -11.58 -5.74 8.19
CA GLU A 26 -10.43 -6.60 7.87
C GLU A 26 -10.51 -7.11 6.42
N THR A 27 -11.68 -7.53 5.95
CA THR A 27 -11.84 -8.13 4.62
C THR A 27 -12.02 -7.11 3.51
N GLY A 28 -12.57 -5.94 3.80
CA GLY A 28 -12.83 -4.87 2.84
C GLY A 28 -11.74 -3.81 2.82
N THR A 29 -11.72 -2.97 3.84
CA THR A 29 -10.90 -1.75 3.84
C THR A 29 -9.40 -2.04 3.93
N LEU A 30 -8.98 -2.92 4.84
CA LEU A 30 -7.56 -3.27 4.99
C LEU A 30 -7.02 -3.97 3.74
N LYS A 31 -7.83 -4.87 3.15
CA LYS A 31 -7.44 -5.53 1.91
C LYS A 31 -7.27 -4.52 0.78
N GLN A 32 -8.22 -3.62 0.59
CA GLN A 32 -8.13 -2.58 -0.44
C GLN A 32 -6.91 -1.68 -0.25
N MET A 33 -6.61 -1.29 0.98
CA MET A 33 -5.39 -0.53 1.30
C MET A 33 -4.12 -1.32 0.98
N SER A 34 -4.07 -2.59 1.38
CA SER A 34 -2.95 -3.47 1.09
C SER A 34 -2.75 -3.62 -0.42
N ASP A 35 -3.81 -3.88 -1.16
CA ASP A 35 -3.75 -4.02 -2.63
C ASP A 35 -3.28 -2.71 -3.29
N SER A 36 -3.70 -1.55 -2.79
CA SER A 36 -3.26 -0.24 -3.31
C SER A 36 -1.78 0.03 -3.03
N VAL A 37 -1.29 -0.31 -1.85
CA VAL A 37 0.13 -0.17 -1.49
C VAL A 37 0.99 -1.12 -2.30
N GLN A 38 0.55 -2.36 -2.49
CA GLN A 38 1.23 -3.34 -3.34
C GLN A 38 1.29 -2.87 -4.79
N GLY A 39 0.18 -2.39 -5.35
CA GLY A 39 0.12 -1.85 -6.70
C GLY A 39 1.03 -0.63 -6.89
N MET A 40 1.13 0.24 -5.89
CA MET A 40 2.07 1.36 -5.91
C MET A 40 3.53 0.90 -5.91
N ALA A 41 3.88 -0.09 -5.07
CA ALA A 41 5.23 -0.64 -5.01
C ALA A 41 5.63 -1.30 -6.35
N GLU A 42 4.70 -2.05 -6.96
CA GLU A 42 4.88 -2.65 -8.27
C GLU A 42 5.09 -1.58 -9.36
N ALA A 43 4.24 -0.54 -9.38
CA ALA A 43 4.34 0.55 -10.34
C ALA A 43 5.67 1.31 -10.21
N VAL A 44 6.13 1.57 -8.99
CA VAL A 44 7.44 2.20 -8.75
C VAL A 44 8.56 1.32 -9.30
N ALA A 45 8.57 0.01 -8.95
CA ALA A 45 9.61 -0.89 -9.43
C ALA A 45 9.66 -0.94 -10.98
N ASN A 46 8.52 -1.12 -11.61
CA ASN A 46 8.43 -1.23 -13.06
C ASN A 46 8.83 0.07 -13.76
N LEU A 47 8.27 1.22 -13.36
CA LEU A 47 8.57 2.50 -14.00
C LEU A 47 10.05 2.86 -13.89
N PHE A 48 10.65 2.70 -12.72
CA PHE A 48 12.06 3.03 -12.52
C PHE A 48 12.97 2.06 -13.28
N ASN A 49 12.70 0.77 -13.22
CA ASN A 49 13.50 -0.23 -13.96
C ASN A 49 13.40 -0.04 -15.48
N ASP A 50 12.19 0.21 -15.98
CA ASP A 50 11.95 0.46 -17.41
C ASP A 50 12.67 1.72 -17.89
N GLN A 51 12.71 2.76 -17.06
CA GLN A 51 13.43 3.99 -17.41
C GLN A 51 14.96 3.80 -17.31
N LEU A 52 15.44 3.13 -16.25
CA LEU A 52 16.88 2.82 -16.15
C LEU A 52 17.37 1.98 -17.33
N ALA A 53 16.56 1.01 -17.78
CA ALA A 53 16.91 0.19 -18.95
C ALA A 53 17.07 0.96 -20.25
N LYS A 54 16.51 2.18 -20.35
CA LYS A 54 16.68 3.07 -21.51
C LYS A 54 17.95 3.91 -21.45
N GLY A 55 18.58 4.00 -20.28
CA GLY A 55 19.79 4.77 -20.05
C GLY A 55 21.05 3.92 -20.04
N TYR A 56 22.16 4.62 -19.81
CA TYR A 56 23.49 4.04 -19.75
C TYR A 56 24.21 4.45 -18.46
N ASP A 57 25.01 3.52 -17.94
CA ASP A 57 25.84 3.73 -16.76
C ASP A 57 27.12 4.53 -17.10
N LEU A 58 27.97 4.78 -16.10
CA LEU A 58 29.22 5.51 -16.29
C LEU A 58 30.21 4.77 -17.20
N ASN A 59 30.02 3.49 -17.45
CA ASN A 59 30.87 2.67 -18.32
C ASN A 59 30.26 2.49 -19.72
N GLY A 60 29.11 3.12 -20.00
CA GLY A 60 28.40 3.01 -21.27
C GLY A 60 27.59 1.72 -21.42
N ASN A 61 27.39 0.94 -20.34
CA ASN A 61 26.54 -0.25 -20.35
C ASN A 61 25.07 0.15 -20.18
N ALA A 62 24.17 -0.67 -20.73
CA ALA A 62 22.73 -0.51 -20.55
C ALA A 62 22.36 -0.65 -19.06
N GLY A 63 21.35 0.11 -18.66
CA GLY A 63 20.89 0.15 -17.26
C GLY A 63 20.39 -1.17 -16.74
N LYS A 64 20.74 -1.45 -15.48
CA LYS A 64 20.29 -2.61 -14.71
C LYS A 64 19.06 -2.23 -13.86
N PRO A 65 18.21 -3.20 -13.51
CA PRO A 65 17.07 -2.94 -12.63
C PRO A 65 17.55 -2.54 -11.22
N LEU A 66 17.05 -1.43 -10.72
CA LEU A 66 17.33 -0.94 -9.37
C LEU A 66 16.43 -1.62 -8.33
N PHE A 67 15.18 -1.92 -8.70
CA PHE A 67 14.19 -2.49 -7.79
C PHE A 67 13.86 -3.94 -8.14
N ASN A 68 13.64 -4.74 -7.10
CA ASN A 68 13.01 -6.04 -7.21
C ASN A 68 11.66 -6.00 -6.48
N PHE A 69 10.59 -6.39 -7.16
CA PHE A 69 9.26 -6.50 -6.58
C PHE A 69 8.87 -7.97 -6.47
N ASP A 70 8.64 -8.45 -5.23
CA ASP A 70 8.23 -9.82 -4.94
C ASP A 70 7.34 -9.85 -3.70
N LEU A 71 6.06 -10.16 -3.89
CA LEU A 71 5.07 -10.26 -2.81
C LEU A 71 5.37 -11.40 -1.82
N SER A 72 6.12 -12.41 -2.24
CA SER A 72 6.47 -13.57 -1.40
C SER A 72 7.69 -13.34 -0.52
N ASN A 73 8.41 -12.23 -0.72
CA ASN A 73 9.65 -11.95 0.00
C ASN A 73 9.39 -11.54 1.46
N PRO A 74 9.85 -12.31 2.46
CA PRO A 74 9.61 -12.03 3.88
C PRO A 74 10.32 -10.75 4.38
N ALA A 75 11.34 -10.27 3.67
CA ALA A 75 12.06 -9.05 4.01
C ALA A 75 11.37 -7.76 3.50
N GLY A 76 10.31 -7.92 2.70
CA GLY A 76 9.52 -6.82 2.14
C GLY A 76 9.29 -6.99 0.63
N MET A 77 8.14 -6.52 0.16
CA MET A 77 7.72 -6.69 -1.24
C MET A 77 8.56 -5.90 -2.25
N LEU A 78 9.15 -4.78 -1.83
CA LEU A 78 9.99 -3.92 -2.67
C LEU A 78 11.39 -3.88 -2.07
N GLN A 79 12.37 -4.31 -2.86
CA GLN A 79 13.77 -4.33 -2.46
C GLN A 79 14.62 -3.55 -3.46
N VAL A 80 15.72 -2.99 -2.97
CA VAL A 80 16.72 -2.33 -3.80
C VAL A 80 17.81 -3.34 -4.11
N ASN A 81 18.13 -3.50 -5.40
CA ASN A 81 19.24 -4.35 -5.84
C ASN A 81 20.58 -3.68 -5.47
N ASP A 82 21.58 -4.51 -5.23
CA ASP A 82 22.92 -4.05 -4.89
C ASP A 82 23.63 -3.57 -6.16
N LEU A 83 23.48 -2.26 -6.45
CA LEU A 83 24.15 -1.56 -7.55
C LEU A 83 25.13 -0.53 -6.99
N THR A 84 26.30 -0.46 -7.58
CA THR A 84 27.22 0.65 -7.26
C THR A 84 26.74 1.95 -7.90
N PRO A 85 27.16 3.13 -7.40
CA PRO A 85 26.78 4.40 -8.00
C PRO A 85 27.16 4.52 -9.49
N GLU A 86 28.26 3.87 -9.89
CA GLU A 86 28.76 3.84 -11.25
C GLU A 86 27.88 3.00 -12.20
N GLU A 87 27.11 2.06 -11.65
CA GLU A 87 26.20 1.20 -12.40
C GLU A 87 24.79 1.80 -12.58
N LEU A 88 24.53 2.97 -11.97
CA LEU A 88 23.28 3.67 -12.18
C LEU A 88 23.25 4.31 -13.59
N ALA A 89 22.25 3.91 -14.38
CA ALA A 89 22.10 4.35 -15.77
C ALA A 89 21.42 5.73 -15.83
N LEU A 90 22.19 6.78 -15.56
CA LEU A 90 21.70 8.16 -15.51
C LEU A 90 21.94 8.93 -16.82
N SER A 91 22.78 8.40 -17.72
CA SER A 91 23.04 8.99 -19.04
C SER A 91 22.01 8.55 -20.09
N GLY A 92 21.67 9.44 -21.00
CA GLY A 92 20.91 9.12 -22.21
C GLY A 92 21.77 8.65 -23.39
N ASP A 93 23.12 8.74 -23.30
CA ASP A 93 24.06 8.37 -24.36
C ASP A 93 25.20 7.51 -23.80
N PRO A 94 25.50 6.34 -24.39
CA PRO A 94 26.56 5.44 -23.92
C PRO A 94 27.98 6.06 -24.03
N ASN A 95 28.16 7.08 -24.89
CA ASN A 95 29.44 7.74 -25.11
C ASN A 95 29.59 9.02 -24.28
N GLU A 96 28.55 9.44 -23.55
CA GLU A 96 28.54 10.66 -22.76
C GLU A 96 28.13 10.34 -21.29
N PRO A 97 28.99 9.74 -20.48
CA PRO A 97 28.66 9.29 -19.12
C PRO A 97 28.26 10.45 -18.18
N GLY A 98 28.61 11.70 -18.50
CA GLY A 98 28.18 12.90 -17.77
C GLY A 98 26.84 13.48 -18.21
N ASN A 99 26.22 12.93 -19.25
CA ASN A 99 24.90 13.34 -19.74
C ASN A 99 23.81 12.89 -18.74
N GLY A 100 23.08 13.83 -18.14
CA GLY A 100 22.03 13.55 -17.14
C GLY A 100 20.63 13.44 -17.74
N ASP A 101 20.47 13.14 -19.04
CA ASP A 101 19.14 13.15 -19.66
C ASP A 101 18.24 12.03 -19.13
N ASN A 102 18.77 10.81 -18.91
CA ASN A 102 17.99 9.76 -18.30
C ASN A 102 17.62 10.04 -16.82
N LEU A 103 18.46 10.78 -16.10
CA LEU A 103 18.14 11.25 -14.75
C LEU A 103 16.94 12.21 -14.76
N LYS A 104 16.84 13.10 -15.75
CA LYS A 104 15.69 14.01 -15.89
C LYS A 104 14.40 13.23 -16.11
N GLU A 105 14.42 12.22 -16.98
CA GLU A 105 13.28 11.34 -17.22
C GLU A 105 12.88 10.56 -15.95
N LEU A 106 13.86 10.05 -15.19
CA LEU A 106 13.60 9.39 -13.90
C LEU A 106 12.90 10.33 -12.90
N ILE A 107 13.30 11.59 -12.84
CA ILE A 107 12.68 12.59 -11.96
C ILE A 107 11.23 12.87 -12.37
N GLU A 108 10.94 12.86 -13.67
CA GLU A 108 9.59 13.12 -14.21
C GLU A 108 8.64 11.92 -14.06
N LEU A 109 9.11 10.70 -13.78
CA LEU A 109 8.26 9.53 -13.56
C LEU A 109 7.19 9.75 -12.51
N LYS A 110 7.47 10.54 -11.48
CA LYS A 110 6.50 10.89 -10.42
C LYS A 110 5.24 11.58 -10.96
N ASN A 111 5.33 12.25 -12.09
CA ASN A 111 4.25 13.00 -12.75
C ASN A 111 3.64 12.23 -13.93
N GLN A 112 4.32 11.20 -14.41
CA GLN A 112 3.88 10.40 -15.54
C GLN A 112 2.67 9.54 -15.15
N LYS A 113 1.60 9.59 -15.96
CA LYS A 113 0.44 8.72 -15.76
C LYS A 113 0.75 7.29 -16.18
N THR A 114 0.43 6.37 -15.30
CA THR A 114 0.56 4.94 -15.51
C THR A 114 -0.61 4.20 -14.89
N ASN A 115 -0.84 2.99 -15.32
CA ASN A 115 -1.84 2.14 -14.67
C ASN A 115 -1.23 1.53 -13.39
N ILE A 116 -1.70 2.01 -12.24
CA ILE A 116 -1.29 1.49 -10.93
C ILE A 116 -2.30 0.42 -10.52
N PRO A 117 -1.87 -0.85 -10.30
CA PRO A 117 -2.77 -1.90 -9.85
C PRO A 117 -3.55 -1.50 -8.60
N GLY A 118 -4.85 -1.71 -8.58
CA GLY A 118 -5.73 -1.33 -7.47
C GLY A 118 -6.12 0.15 -7.38
N LEU A 119 -5.45 1.06 -8.13
CA LEU A 119 -5.72 2.50 -8.13
C LEU A 119 -6.17 3.04 -9.50
N GLY A 120 -5.77 2.38 -10.60
CA GLY A 120 -6.11 2.81 -11.96
C GLY A 120 -5.07 3.73 -12.60
N ASN A 121 -5.47 4.48 -13.64
CA ASN A 121 -4.55 5.31 -14.43
C ASN A 121 -4.33 6.69 -13.80
N MET A 122 -3.20 6.85 -13.13
CA MET A 122 -2.80 8.08 -12.43
C MET A 122 -1.28 8.16 -12.30
N SER A 123 -0.77 9.32 -11.86
CA SER A 123 0.65 9.48 -11.55
C SER A 123 1.00 8.86 -10.17
N LEU A 124 2.28 8.62 -9.91
CA LEU A 124 2.75 8.15 -8.59
C LEU A 124 2.38 9.14 -7.48
N ASN A 125 2.44 10.45 -7.76
CA ASN A 125 2.03 11.50 -6.80
C ASN A 125 0.53 11.43 -6.51
N GLU A 126 -0.31 11.27 -7.52
CA GLU A 126 -1.77 11.13 -7.36
C GLU A 126 -2.11 9.84 -6.62
N GLY A 127 -1.43 8.73 -6.93
CA GLY A 127 -1.60 7.45 -6.26
C GLY A 127 -1.24 7.50 -4.77
N ALA A 128 -0.11 8.13 -4.43
CA ALA A 128 0.28 8.33 -3.05
C ALA A 128 -0.75 9.17 -2.27
N ALA A 129 -1.24 10.27 -2.87
CA ALA A 129 -2.28 11.11 -2.27
C ALA A 129 -3.60 10.33 -2.08
N ALA A 130 -3.98 9.48 -3.05
CA ALA A 130 -5.17 8.64 -2.96
C ALA A 130 -5.07 7.63 -1.80
N ILE A 131 -3.92 6.96 -1.63
CA ILE A 131 -3.67 6.03 -0.52
C ILE A 131 -3.78 6.76 0.82
N ILE A 132 -3.13 7.92 0.97
CA ILE A 132 -3.17 8.72 2.21
C ILE A 132 -4.60 9.15 2.53
N SER A 133 -5.36 9.61 1.52
CA SER A 133 -6.75 9.99 1.67
C SER A 133 -7.62 8.81 2.12
N THR A 134 -7.46 7.66 1.52
CA THR A 134 -8.20 6.43 1.87
C THR A 134 -7.92 6.01 3.31
N ILE A 135 -6.64 6.03 3.73
CA ILE A 135 -6.24 5.75 5.12
C ILE A 135 -6.89 6.73 6.10
N GLY A 136 -6.90 8.03 5.76
CA GLY A 136 -7.51 9.07 6.59
C GLY A 136 -9.01 8.89 6.76
N ILE A 137 -9.73 8.57 5.69
CA ILE A 137 -11.18 8.31 5.71
C ILE A 137 -11.48 7.06 6.53
N ALA A 138 -10.77 5.95 6.28
CA ALA A 138 -10.96 4.71 7.00
C ALA A 138 -10.67 4.84 8.50
N SER A 139 -9.63 5.56 8.88
CA SER A 139 -9.29 5.85 10.28
C SER A 139 -10.39 6.65 10.97
N LYS A 140 -10.93 7.67 10.30
CA LYS A 140 -12.05 8.48 10.82
C LYS A 140 -13.32 7.63 10.99
N GLN A 141 -13.63 6.78 10.01
CA GLN A 141 -14.79 5.90 10.06
C GLN A 141 -14.67 4.91 11.20
N SER A 142 -13.53 4.22 11.35
CA SER A 142 -13.29 3.29 12.46
C SER A 142 -13.42 3.96 13.83
N LYS A 143 -12.93 5.20 13.96
CA LYS A 143 -13.10 5.96 15.20
C LYS A 143 -14.57 6.24 15.48
N THR A 144 -15.35 6.68 14.48
CA THR A 144 -16.78 6.97 14.64
C THR A 144 -17.56 5.71 15.01
N GLU A 145 -17.25 4.57 14.40
CA GLU A 145 -17.87 3.27 14.72
C GLU A 145 -17.54 2.82 16.13
N MET A 146 -16.28 3.00 16.56
CA MET A 146 -15.85 2.69 17.94
C MET A 146 -16.58 3.58 18.96
N ASP A 147 -16.66 4.90 18.71
CA ASP A 147 -17.36 5.82 19.59
C ASP A 147 -18.87 5.47 19.71
N ALA A 148 -19.50 5.10 18.60
CA ALA A 148 -20.88 4.64 18.59
C ALA A 148 -21.07 3.31 19.36
N ALA A 149 -20.16 2.37 19.20
CA ALA A 149 -20.20 1.09 19.91
C ALA A 149 -20.00 1.26 21.42
N VAL A 150 -19.13 2.17 21.85
CA VAL A 150 -18.95 2.53 23.27
C VAL A 150 -20.23 3.14 23.82
N ALA A 151 -20.86 4.10 23.13
CA ALA A 151 -22.10 4.72 23.57
C ALA A 151 -23.25 3.69 23.75
N VAL A 152 -23.39 2.74 22.79
CA VAL A 152 -24.38 1.65 22.91
C VAL A 152 -24.08 0.74 24.08
N SER A 153 -22.80 0.40 24.32
CA SER A 153 -22.37 -0.42 25.45
C SER A 153 -22.70 0.26 26.80
N GLU A 154 -22.40 1.55 26.92
CA GLU A 154 -22.71 2.34 28.12
C GLU A 154 -24.23 2.43 28.35
N GLN A 155 -25.03 2.63 27.30
CA GLN A 155 -26.48 2.64 27.41
C GLN A 155 -27.04 1.29 27.86
N ALA A 156 -26.55 0.18 27.33
CA ALA A 156 -26.93 -1.17 27.70
C ALA A 156 -26.55 -1.44 29.17
N GLN A 157 -25.39 -0.96 29.61
CA GLN A 157 -24.94 -1.13 31.00
C GLN A 157 -25.82 -0.32 31.97
N ASN A 158 -26.12 0.93 31.64
CA ASN A 158 -27.04 1.78 32.43
C ASN A 158 -28.46 1.17 32.56
N GLN A 159 -28.97 0.60 31.46
CA GLN A 159 -30.26 -0.10 31.48
C GLN A 159 -30.22 -1.35 32.40
N ARG A 160 -29.15 -2.11 32.34
CA ARG A 160 -28.95 -3.29 33.20
C ARG A 160 -28.84 -2.93 34.67
N ASP A 161 -28.09 -1.86 34.98
CA ASP A 161 -27.88 -1.36 36.33
C ASP A 161 -29.21 -0.82 36.92
N ASN A 162 -30.03 -0.13 36.12
CA ASN A 162 -31.35 0.34 36.50
C ASN A 162 -32.33 -0.82 36.78
N LEU A 163 -32.22 -1.93 36.03
CA LEU A 163 -33.07 -3.12 36.27
C LEU A 163 -32.63 -3.95 37.50
N SER A 164 -31.32 -3.89 37.83
CA SER A 164 -30.78 -4.60 38.98
C SER A 164 -30.89 -3.82 40.31
N ALA A 165 -31.22 -2.54 40.24
CA ALA A 165 -31.38 -1.66 41.41
C ALA A 165 -32.81 -1.66 41.99
N VAL A 166 -33.72 -2.49 41.44
CA VAL A 166 -35.08 -2.77 41.94
C VAL A 166 -35.10 -4.14 42.59
#